data_edad89f65f570768da8f95a4502d1a47
#
_entry.id   edad89f65f570768da8f95a4502d1a47
#
_cell.length_a   1.000
_cell.length_b   1.000
_cell.length_c   1.000
_cell.angle_alpha   90.00
_cell.angle_beta   90.00
_cell.angle_gamma   90.00
#
_symmetry.space_group_name_H-M   'P 1'
#
loop_
_entity.id
_entity.type
_entity.pdbx_description
1 polymer ?
#
loop_
_entity_poly.entity_id
_entity_poly.type
_entity_poly.pdbx_seq_one_letter_code
_entity_poly.pdbx_strand_id
1 'polypeptide(L)'
;MSQVFSTASITLQNLSKHFESLRAVDAVSLKVEAGTLVCLLGPSGCGKTTTLRMVAGFEEPTAGRVLIGADDITDVPPYARPTAMVFQSYALFPHMSVQDNIAYGLRARRTPRAEIETRVQDAIALMELQGHERKSPPQLSGGQQQRVALARALVIHPKVLLFDEPLSNLDAQLRVRMRSEIRALQRQLGITSVYVTHDQEEAFSIADEVAIMNRGKLVQLGEPRELYRQPADRFVAEFVGVSNIVPVEVLESNANGATVRVLGQIIRSRRPPQNPENRVSIVLRPEALQMEKAGEGGVPARVLTMAFTGPIARYTVAVDDGTVLTVDLPNPGPDQFFAEGTSVILQLPAEVPALLG
;
A
#
# COMPACT_ATOMS: atom_id res chain seq x y z
N MET A 1 -5.75 -30.29 -10.31
CA MET A 1 -5.57 -30.47 -8.85
C MET A 1 -5.03 -29.17 -8.29
N SER A 2 -5.73 -28.52 -7.39
CA SER A 2 -5.25 -27.29 -6.74
C SER A 2 -4.00 -27.63 -5.93
N GLN A 3 -2.83 -27.14 -6.35
CA GLN A 3 -1.61 -27.25 -5.56
C GLN A 3 -1.82 -26.47 -4.26
N VAL A 4 -1.87 -27.18 -3.13
CA VAL A 4 -1.95 -26.53 -1.81
C VAL A 4 -0.53 -26.10 -1.46
N PHE A 5 -0.28 -24.77 -1.50
CA PHE A 5 0.97 -24.21 -1.00
C PHE A 5 1.00 -24.34 0.53
N SER A 6 2.12 -24.81 1.07
CA SER A 6 2.36 -24.74 2.51
C SER A 6 2.66 -23.30 2.85
N THR A 7 1.71 -22.60 3.44
CA THR A 7 1.86 -21.19 3.82
C THR A 7 2.22 -21.06 5.31
N ALA A 8 2.90 -19.99 5.68
CA ALA A 8 3.29 -19.70 7.07
C ALA A 8 3.19 -18.20 7.34
N SER A 9 2.94 -17.81 8.58
CA SER A 9 2.98 -16.43 9.01
C SER A 9 4.42 -15.88 8.99
N ILE A 10 4.54 -14.55 8.92
CA ILE A 10 5.80 -13.84 9.11
C ILE A 10 5.70 -13.04 10.40
N THR A 11 6.74 -13.06 11.23
CA THR A 11 6.81 -12.21 12.41
C THR A 11 8.16 -11.50 12.44
N LEU A 12 8.10 -10.16 12.44
CA LEU A 12 9.24 -9.29 12.69
C LEU A 12 9.20 -8.84 14.15
N GLN A 13 10.28 -9.06 14.89
CA GLN A 13 10.38 -8.70 16.32
C GLN A 13 11.46 -7.66 16.50
N ASN A 14 11.07 -6.39 16.74
CA ASN A 14 11.96 -5.25 16.97
C ASN A 14 13.10 -5.18 15.94
N LEU A 15 12.76 -5.45 14.66
CA LEU A 15 13.71 -5.54 13.58
C LEU A 15 14.34 -4.18 13.31
N SER A 16 15.67 -4.12 13.32
CA SER A 16 16.43 -2.89 13.13
C SER A 16 17.56 -3.09 12.14
N LYS A 17 17.84 -2.06 11.33
CA LYS A 17 19.00 -2.00 10.45
C LYS A 17 19.63 -0.63 10.48
N HIS A 18 20.91 -0.62 10.80
CA HIS A 18 21.73 0.58 10.79
C HIS A 18 22.81 0.45 9.71
N PHE A 19 22.98 1.49 8.92
CA PHE A 19 24.09 1.67 7.99
C PHE A 19 24.90 2.84 8.50
N GLU A 20 26.04 2.57 9.11
CA GLU A 20 26.85 3.60 9.79
C GLU A 20 26.01 4.46 10.76
N SER A 21 25.77 5.74 10.44
CA SER A 21 24.95 6.66 11.24
C SER A 21 23.47 6.65 10.89
N LEU A 22 23.07 6.02 9.77
CA LEU A 22 21.70 6.00 9.30
C LEU A 22 20.92 4.81 9.89
N ARG A 23 19.86 5.09 10.63
CA ARG A 23 18.86 4.07 11.04
C ARG A 23 17.85 3.89 9.91
N ALA A 24 18.11 2.94 9.02
CA ALA A 24 17.23 2.65 7.90
C ALA A 24 15.94 1.95 8.35
N VAL A 25 16.02 1.09 9.38
CA VAL A 25 14.88 0.44 10.05
C VAL A 25 15.12 0.51 11.55
N ASP A 26 14.10 0.92 12.33
CA ASP A 26 14.20 1.20 13.75
C ASP A 26 13.09 0.48 14.52
N ALA A 27 13.43 -0.66 15.13
CA ALA A 27 12.58 -1.49 15.99
C ALA A 27 11.21 -1.85 15.39
N VAL A 28 11.16 -2.19 14.11
CA VAL A 28 9.91 -2.57 13.42
C VAL A 28 9.44 -3.94 13.93
N SER A 29 8.23 -3.96 14.48
CA SER A 29 7.52 -5.18 14.86
C SER A 29 6.26 -5.29 14.01
N LEU A 30 6.13 -6.40 13.27
CA LEU A 30 5.03 -6.65 12.34
C LEU A 30 4.72 -8.14 12.32
N LYS A 31 3.44 -8.49 12.37
CA LYS A 31 2.97 -9.85 12.13
C LYS A 31 2.13 -9.87 10.85
N VAL A 32 2.47 -10.78 9.96
CA VAL A 32 1.69 -11.08 8.74
C VAL A 32 1.08 -12.45 8.94
N GLU A 33 -0.23 -12.54 8.98
CA GLU A 33 -0.92 -13.81 9.17
C GLU A 33 -0.76 -14.71 7.95
N ALA A 34 -0.86 -16.03 8.19
CA ALA A 34 -0.72 -16.99 7.09
C ALA A 34 -1.81 -16.79 6.03
N GLY A 35 -1.41 -16.75 4.76
CA GLY A 35 -2.32 -16.58 3.63
C GLY A 35 -2.76 -15.14 3.36
N THR A 36 -2.31 -14.16 4.16
CA THR A 36 -2.62 -12.74 3.92
C THR A 36 -1.56 -12.04 3.07
N LEU A 37 -1.95 -10.94 2.45
CA LEU A 37 -1.06 -10.02 1.74
C LEU A 37 -0.97 -8.71 2.51
N VAL A 38 0.22 -8.42 3.06
CA VAL A 38 0.51 -7.13 3.71
C VAL A 38 1.35 -6.27 2.77
N CYS A 39 0.92 -5.01 2.59
CA CYS A 39 1.68 -4.04 1.83
C CYS A 39 2.50 -3.12 2.75
N LEU A 40 3.80 -3.00 2.53
CA LEU A 40 4.65 -1.97 3.13
C LEU A 40 4.56 -0.71 2.27
N LEU A 41 3.97 0.35 2.80
CA LEU A 41 3.73 1.61 2.13
C LEU A 41 4.43 2.77 2.87
N GLY A 42 4.95 3.75 2.15
CA GLY A 42 5.60 4.92 2.75
C GLY A 42 6.46 5.69 1.76
N PRO A 43 6.98 6.86 2.14
CA PRO A 43 7.84 7.68 1.29
C PRO A 43 9.12 6.94 0.87
N SER A 44 9.79 7.45 -0.18
CA SER A 44 11.10 6.93 -0.58
C SER A 44 12.10 7.05 0.58
N GLY A 45 12.91 5.99 0.77
CA GLY A 45 13.92 5.97 1.84
C GLY A 45 13.39 5.70 3.26
N CYS A 46 12.10 5.39 3.47
CA CYS A 46 11.57 5.10 4.81
C CYS A 46 11.85 3.68 5.35
N GLY A 47 12.57 2.83 4.60
CA GLY A 47 13.02 1.51 5.09
C GLY A 47 12.27 0.30 4.55
N LYS A 48 11.26 0.44 3.66
CA LYS A 48 10.44 -0.67 3.11
C LYS A 48 11.28 -1.78 2.45
N THR A 49 12.05 -1.41 1.43
CA THR A 49 12.92 -2.35 0.70
C THR A 49 13.97 -2.97 1.61
N THR A 50 14.52 -2.21 2.56
CA THR A 50 15.47 -2.75 3.55
C THR A 50 14.80 -3.79 4.44
N THR A 51 13.58 -3.52 4.92
CA THR A 51 12.78 -4.48 5.70
C THR A 51 12.50 -5.74 4.88
N LEU A 52 12.06 -5.59 3.63
CA LEU A 52 11.81 -6.72 2.74
C LEU A 52 13.06 -7.56 2.50
N ARG A 53 14.23 -6.90 2.28
CA ARG A 53 15.52 -7.57 2.08
C ARG A 53 15.99 -8.32 3.31
N MET A 54 15.71 -7.80 4.51
CA MET A 54 15.99 -8.54 5.76
C MET A 54 15.13 -9.80 5.85
N VAL A 55 13.84 -9.76 5.46
CA VAL A 55 12.98 -10.96 5.39
C VAL A 55 13.50 -11.95 4.34
N ALA A 56 13.98 -11.48 3.19
CA ALA A 56 14.54 -12.31 2.13
C ALA A 56 15.95 -12.85 2.45
N GLY A 57 16.65 -12.28 3.45
CA GLY A 57 18.02 -12.64 3.82
C GLY A 57 19.11 -12.00 2.97
N PHE A 58 18.77 -11.02 2.13
CA PHE A 58 19.74 -10.22 1.37
C PHE A 58 20.37 -9.10 2.20
N GLU A 59 19.83 -8.83 3.38
CA GLU A 59 20.32 -7.86 4.32
C GLU A 59 20.26 -8.46 5.73
N GLU A 60 21.36 -8.38 6.49
CA GLU A 60 21.40 -8.85 7.86
C GLU A 60 20.86 -7.75 8.79
N PRO A 61 19.92 -8.06 9.69
CA PRO A 61 19.47 -7.10 10.69
C PRO A 61 20.60 -6.77 11.68
N THR A 62 20.66 -5.52 12.14
CA THR A 62 21.57 -5.11 13.23
C THR A 62 21.03 -5.59 14.58
N ALA A 63 19.71 -5.68 14.72
CA ALA A 63 19.03 -6.20 15.91
C ALA A 63 17.62 -6.70 15.55
N GLY A 64 17.03 -7.49 16.44
CA GLY A 64 15.71 -8.07 16.25
C GLY A 64 15.76 -9.42 15.55
N ARG A 65 14.57 -9.95 15.22
CA ARG A 65 14.43 -11.30 14.63
C ARG A 65 13.41 -11.34 13.52
N VAL A 66 13.60 -12.29 12.60
CA VAL A 66 12.66 -12.63 11.53
C VAL A 66 12.26 -14.09 11.69
N LEU A 67 10.95 -14.33 11.88
CA LEU A 67 10.42 -15.68 11.99
C LEU A 67 9.47 -15.97 10.82
N ILE A 68 9.48 -17.22 10.32
CA ILE A 68 8.49 -17.76 9.37
C ILE A 68 7.83 -18.98 10.03
N GLY A 69 6.55 -18.83 10.37
CA GLY A 69 5.89 -19.78 11.28
C GLY A 69 6.53 -19.75 12.66
N ALA A 70 7.01 -20.90 13.13
CA ALA A 70 7.75 -21.03 14.40
C ALA A 70 9.27 -20.93 14.21
N ASP A 71 9.77 -20.94 12.97
CA ASP A 71 11.19 -21.04 12.67
C ASP A 71 11.82 -19.64 12.67
N ASP A 72 12.86 -19.43 13.49
CA ASP A 72 13.72 -18.24 13.43
C ASP A 72 14.66 -18.38 12.22
N ILE A 73 14.52 -17.47 11.27
CA ILE A 73 15.30 -17.48 10.02
C ILE A 73 16.29 -16.31 9.94
N THR A 74 16.51 -15.61 11.05
CA THR A 74 17.31 -14.38 11.08
C THR A 74 18.69 -14.59 10.44
N ASP A 75 19.40 -15.64 10.84
CA ASP A 75 20.75 -15.96 10.37
C ASP A 75 20.77 -16.96 9.20
N VAL A 76 19.60 -17.35 8.68
CA VAL A 76 19.51 -18.28 7.55
C VAL A 76 19.84 -17.56 6.25
N PRO A 77 20.77 -18.06 5.42
CA PRO A 77 21.13 -17.42 4.17
C PRO A 77 19.97 -17.44 3.14
N PRO A 78 19.91 -16.50 2.17
CA PRO A 78 18.78 -16.30 1.27
C PRO A 78 18.34 -17.58 0.53
N TYR A 79 19.30 -18.38 0.05
CA TYR A 79 19.02 -19.58 -0.74
C TYR A 79 18.38 -20.72 0.08
N ALA A 80 18.52 -20.70 1.41
CA ALA A 80 17.98 -21.69 2.33
C ALA A 80 16.65 -21.25 2.96
N ARG A 81 16.24 -20.00 2.80
CA ARG A 81 14.96 -19.48 3.33
C ARG A 81 13.78 -20.05 2.56
N PRO A 82 12.64 -20.30 3.23
CA PRO A 82 11.41 -20.74 2.57
C PRO A 82 10.67 -19.56 1.90
N THR A 83 11.40 -18.64 1.31
CA THR A 83 10.89 -17.42 0.66
C THR A 83 11.24 -17.41 -0.82
N ALA A 84 10.44 -16.70 -1.62
CA ALA A 84 10.82 -16.30 -2.96
C ALA A 84 10.55 -14.81 -3.14
N MET A 85 11.35 -14.15 -3.98
CA MET A 85 11.27 -12.71 -4.19
C MET A 85 11.10 -12.38 -5.68
N VAL A 86 10.14 -11.50 -5.97
CA VAL A 86 9.96 -10.85 -7.26
C VAL A 86 10.55 -9.45 -7.17
N PHE A 87 11.59 -9.20 -7.95
CA PHE A 87 12.32 -7.93 -7.95
C PHE A 87 11.68 -6.90 -8.88
N GLN A 88 11.95 -5.64 -8.63
CA GLN A 88 11.51 -4.50 -9.43
C GLN A 88 11.88 -4.63 -10.92
N SER A 89 13.08 -5.11 -11.24
CA SER A 89 13.58 -5.32 -12.61
C SER A 89 13.24 -6.71 -13.15
N TYR A 90 12.38 -7.49 -12.45
CA TYR A 90 12.10 -8.91 -12.71
C TYR A 90 13.33 -9.82 -12.59
N ALA A 91 14.53 -9.29 -12.73
CA ALA A 91 15.82 -9.99 -12.66
C ALA A 91 15.87 -11.29 -13.49
N LEU A 92 15.24 -11.30 -14.67
CA LEU A 92 15.26 -12.44 -15.57
C LEU A 92 16.64 -12.58 -16.22
N PHE A 93 17.07 -13.81 -16.43
CA PHE A 93 18.30 -14.12 -17.14
C PHE A 93 18.07 -13.91 -18.66
N PRO A 94 18.65 -12.86 -19.27
CA PRO A 94 18.28 -12.48 -20.64
C PRO A 94 18.76 -13.49 -21.72
N HIS A 95 19.75 -14.30 -21.40
CA HIS A 95 20.34 -15.34 -22.26
C HIS A 95 19.66 -16.71 -22.13
N MET A 96 18.70 -16.83 -21.20
CA MET A 96 17.95 -18.08 -20.98
C MET A 96 16.56 -17.99 -21.58
N SER A 97 15.99 -19.13 -21.96
CA SER A 97 14.58 -19.23 -22.34
C SER A 97 13.64 -19.00 -21.15
N VAL A 98 12.35 -18.79 -21.39
CA VAL A 98 11.30 -18.76 -20.35
C VAL A 98 11.35 -20.03 -19.52
N GLN A 99 11.37 -21.20 -20.16
CA GLN A 99 11.44 -22.50 -19.48
C GLN A 99 12.68 -22.61 -18.59
N ASP A 100 13.85 -22.15 -19.08
CA ASP A 100 15.10 -22.22 -18.31
C ASP A 100 15.13 -21.23 -17.15
N ASN A 101 14.58 -20.02 -17.33
CA ASN A 101 14.39 -19.06 -16.24
C ASN A 101 13.55 -19.66 -15.11
N ILE A 102 12.42 -20.27 -15.44
CA ILE A 102 11.53 -20.92 -14.46
C ILE A 102 12.25 -22.10 -13.78
N ALA A 103 12.93 -22.96 -14.55
CA ALA A 103 13.61 -24.14 -14.03
C ALA A 103 14.83 -23.83 -13.16
N TYR A 104 15.38 -22.60 -13.22
CA TYR A 104 16.67 -22.27 -12.63
C TYR A 104 16.75 -22.59 -11.12
N GLY A 105 15.76 -22.17 -10.34
CA GLY A 105 15.73 -22.40 -8.90
C GLY A 105 15.67 -23.88 -8.52
N LEU A 106 14.95 -24.70 -9.30
CA LEU A 106 14.86 -26.13 -9.08
C LEU A 106 16.19 -26.84 -9.41
N ARG A 107 16.85 -26.41 -10.51
CA ARG A 107 18.20 -26.94 -10.86
C ARG A 107 19.23 -26.61 -9.78
N ALA A 108 19.21 -25.37 -9.27
CA ALA A 108 20.11 -24.96 -8.20
C ALA A 108 19.91 -25.78 -6.90
N ARG A 109 18.67 -26.22 -6.63
CA ARG A 109 18.32 -27.11 -5.52
C ARG A 109 18.56 -28.59 -5.81
N ARG A 110 19.12 -28.93 -7.01
CA ARG A 110 19.38 -30.31 -7.46
C ARG A 110 18.12 -31.19 -7.48
N THR A 111 16.97 -30.61 -7.79
CA THR A 111 15.70 -31.34 -7.94
C THR A 111 15.81 -32.37 -9.10
N PRO A 112 15.23 -33.56 -8.98
CA PRO A 112 15.24 -34.57 -10.07
C PRO A 112 14.63 -34.03 -11.37
N ARG A 113 15.22 -34.42 -12.52
CA ARG A 113 14.83 -33.88 -13.83
C ARG A 113 13.34 -34.03 -14.13
N ALA A 114 12.78 -35.22 -13.89
CA ALA A 114 11.36 -35.49 -14.13
C ALA A 114 10.44 -34.56 -13.31
N GLU A 115 10.82 -34.27 -12.08
CA GLU A 115 10.08 -33.34 -11.22
C GLU A 115 10.22 -31.88 -11.71
N ILE A 116 11.42 -31.47 -12.21
CA ILE A 116 11.61 -30.15 -12.83
C ILE A 116 10.67 -30.00 -14.02
N GLU A 117 10.62 -30.98 -14.93
CA GLU A 117 9.78 -30.92 -16.13
C GLU A 117 8.30 -30.74 -15.76
N THR A 118 7.80 -31.51 -14.78
CA THR A 118 6.40 -31.40 -14.31
C THR A 118 6.12 -30.03 -13.69
N ARG A 119 6.94 -29.59 -12.71
CA ARG A 119 6.72 -28.32 -12.01
C ARG A 119 6.82 -27.10 -12.93
N VAL A 120 7.73 -27.14 -13.91
CA VAL A 120 7.88 -26.06 -14.90
C VAL A 120 6.65 -26.00 -15.81
N GLN A 121 6.11 -27.12 -16.26
CA GLN A 121 4.89 -27.15 -17.07
C GLN A 121 3.68 -26.62 -16.27
N ASP A 122 3.55 -27.02 -15.01
CA ASP A 122 2.50 -26.53 -14.13
C ASP A 122 2.60 -24.99 -13.93
N ALA A 123 3.83 -24.47 -13.74
CA ALA A 123 4.05 -23.03 -13.57
C ALA A 123 3.77 -22.24 -14.86
N ILE A 124 4.13 -22.81 -16.04
CA ILE A 124 3.81 -22.23 -17.35
C ILE A 124 2.30 -22.18 -17.55
N ALA A 125 1.58 -23.26 -17.20
CA ALA A 125 0.13 -23.32 -17.30
C ALA A 125 -0.55 -22.31 -16.33
N LEU A 126 -0.08 -22.24 -15.08
CA LEU A 126 -0.60 -21.32 -14.06
C LEU A 126 -0.46 -19.85 -14.49
N MET A 127 0.64 -19.51 -15.17
CA MET A 127 0.95 -18.14 -15.62
C MET A 127 0.50 -17.84 -17.06
N GLU A 128 -0.22 -18.75 -17.70
CA GLU A 128 -0.68 -18.60 -19.09
C GLU A 128 0.47 -18.26 -20.06
N LEU A 129 1.61 -18.97 -19.93
CA LEU A 129 2.81 -18.76 -20.74
C LEU A 129 2.99 -19.81 -21.84
N GLN A 130 1.95 -20.59 -22.16
CA GLN A 130 1.99 -21.59 -23.23
C GLN A 130 2.34 -20.93 -24.57
N GLY A 131 3.22 -21.58 -25.33
CA GLY A 131 3.72 -21.09 -26.61
C GLY A 131 4.86 -20.05 -26.49
N HIS A 132 5.27 -19.73 -25.26
CA HIS A 132 6.39 -18.81 -25.00
C HIS A 132 7.61 -19.51 -24.39
N GLU A 133 7.60 -20.82 -24.19
CA GLU A 133 8.58 -21.60 -23.43
C GLU A 133 10.02 -21.40 -23.93
N ARG A 134 10.19 -21.29 -25.26
CA ARG A 134 11.49 -21.16 -25.92
C ARG A 134 11.95 -19.72 -26.17
N LYS A 135 11.07 -18.73 -25.91
CA LYS A 135 11.42 -17.32 -26.07
C LYS A 135 12.38 -16.88 -24.96
N SER A 136 13.24 -15.92 -25.27
CA SER A 136 14.05 -15.21 -24.27
C SER A 136 13.34 -13.96 -23.77
N PRO A 137 13.66 -13.44 -22.56
CA PRO A 137 13.01 -12.27 -21.98
C PRO A 137 12.87 -11.05 -22.91
N PRO A 138 13.88 -10.67 -23.73
CA PRO A 138 13.74 -9.54 -24.66
C PRO A 138 12.65 -9.69 -25.72
N GLN A 139 12.17 -10.91 -25.97
CA GLN A 139 11.12 -11.22 -26.94
C GLN A 139 9.71 -11.16 -26.32
N LEU A 140 9.59 -10.79 -25.04
CA LEU A 140 8.37 -10.78 -24.27
C LEU A 140 7.94 -9.34 -23.96
N SER A 141 6.61 -9.12 -23.84
CA SER A 141 6.10 -7.88 -23.28
C SER A 141 6.40 -7.77 -21.78
N GLY A 142 6.35 -6.55 -21.20
CA GLY A 142 6.60 -6.34 -19.78
C GLY A 142 5.71 -7.20 -18.87
N GLY A 143 4.41 -7.32 -19.17
CA GLY A 143 3.51 -8.21 -18.43
C GLY A 143 3.87 -9.68 -18.54
N GLN A 144 4.34 -10.14 -19.72
CA GLN A 144 4.84 -11.52 -19.90
C GLN A 144 6.13 -11.76 -19.10
N GLN A 145 7.05 -10.79 -19.09
CA GLN A 145 8.27 -10.87 -18.27
C GLN A 145 7.93 -10.98 -16.79
N GLN A 146 6.96 -10.21 -16.32
CA GLN A 146 6.48 -10.28 -14.93
C GLN A 146 5.88 -11.65 -14.61
N ARG A 147 5.04 -12.22 -15.50
CA ARG A 147 4.49 -13.57 -15.33
C ARG A 147 5.59 -14.63 -15.28
N VAL A 148 6.67 -14.49 -16.06
CA VAL A 148 7.84 -15.37 -15.98
C VAL A 148 8.55 -15.22 -14.63
N ALA A 149 8.71 -14.01 -14.11
CA ALA A 149 9.30 -13.78 -12.79
C ALA A 149 8.46 -14.41 -11.66
N LEU A 150 7.12 -14.28 -11.74
CA LEU A 150 6.19 -14.94 -10.83
C LEU A 150 6.28 -16.47 -10.92
N ALA A 151 6.28 -17.03 -12.14
CA ALA A 151 6.44 -18.48 -12.37
C ALA A 151 7.74 -18.99 -11.74
N ARG A 152 8.86 -18.27 -11.95
CA ARG A 152 10.18 -18.59 -11.36
C ARG A 152 10.17 -18.54 -9.83
N ALA A 153 9.45 -17.59 -9.24
CA ALA A 153 9.32 -17.46 -7.81
C ALA A 153 8.46 -18.58 -7.20
N LEU A 154 7.38 -18.99 -7.89
CA LEU A 154 6.43 -19.95 -7.38
C LEU A 154 6.83 -21.41 -7.59
N VAL A 155 7.62 -21.72 -8.64
CA VAL A 155 8.00 -23.09 -9.00
C VAL A 155 8.75 -23.84 -7.90
N ILE A 156 9.42 -23.11 -6.99
CA ILE A 156 10.16 -23.67 -5.86
C ILE A 156 9.26 -23.91 -4.62
N HIS A 157 7.96 -23.67 -4.70
CA HIS A 157 6.96 -23.81 -3.65
C HIS A 157 7.36 -23.09 -2.35
N PRO A 158 7.53 -21.76 -2.38
CA PRO A 158 7.88 -20.99 -1.18
C PRO A 158 6.72 -20.95 -0.20
N LYS A 159 7.01 -20.81 1.11
CA LYS A 159 5.99 -20.55 2.14
C LYS A 159 5.55 -19.09 2.15
N VAL A 160 6.42 -18.19 1.67
CA VAL A 160 6.22 -16.73 1.65
C VAL A 160 6.68 -16.16 0.31
N LEU A 161 5.88 -15.24 -0.24
CA LEU A 161 6.19 -14.52 -1.48
C LEU A 161 6.45 -13.05 -1.17
N LEU A 162 7.56 -12.53 -1.64
CA LEU A 162 8.01 -11.16 -1.41
C LEU A 162 8.03 -10.40 -2.74
N PHE A 163 7.50 -9.17 -2.74
CA PHE A 163 7.45 -8.30 -3.91
C PHE A 163 8.15 -6.97 -3.63
N ASP A 164 9.19 -6.65 -4.39
CA ASP A 164 9.91 -5.38 -4.31
C ASP A 164 9.54 -4.50 -5.51
N GLU A 165 8.54 -3.65 -5.34
CA GLU A 165 7.99 -2.73 -6.37
C GLU A 165 7.77 -3.38 -7.75
N PRO A 166 7.06 -4.52 -7.85
CA PRO A 166 7.04 -5.34 -9.07
C PRO A 166 6.33 -4.69 -10.26
N LEU A 167 5.58 -3.58 -10.07
CA LEU A 167 4.80 -2.92 -11.12
C LEU A 167 5.38 -1.56 -11.54
N SER A 168 6.48 -1.10 -10.94
CA SER A 168 7.02 0.25 -11.16
C SER A 168 7.45 0.51 -12.61
N ASN A 169 7.85 -0.54 -13.35
CA ASN A 169 8.35 -0.46 -14.72
C ASN A 169 7.25 -0.62 -15.80
N LEU A 170 5.98 -0.68 -15.40
CA LEU A 170 4.84 -0.86 -16.31
C LEU A 170 4.11 0.49 -16.55
N ASP A 171 3.50 0.61 -17.72
CA ASP A 171 2.56 1.69 -17.99
C ASP A 171 1.31 1.61 -17.10
N ALA A 172 0.57 2.71 -16.99
CA ALA A 172 -0.56 2.82 -16.06
C ALA A 172 -1.67 1.77 -16.34
N GLN A 173 -1.99 1.51 -17.61
CA GLN A 173 -3.06 0.58 -17.96
C GLN A 173 -2.66 -0.87 -17.64
N LEU A 174 -1.44 -1.25 -17.97
CA LEU A 174 -0.91 -2.58 -17.68
C LEU A 174 -0.74 -2.79 -16.18
N ARG A 175 -0.35 -1.74 -15.43
CA ARG A 175 -0.23 -1.77 -13.96
C ARG A 175 -1.56 -2.13 -13.30
N VAL A 176 -2.67 -1.48 -13.69
CA VAL A 176 -4.01 -1.79 -13.15
C VAL A 176 -4.38 -3.26 -13.38
N ARG A 177 -4.13 -3.78 -14.59
CA ARG A 177 -4.41 -5.17 -14.93
C ARG A 177 -3.56 -6.15 -14.14
N MET A 178 -2.25 -5.92 -14.08
CA MET A 178 -1.31 -6.80 -13.36
C MET A 178 -1.55 -6.81 -11.86
N ARG A 179 -1.98 -5.68 -11.28
CA ARG A 179 -2.41 -5.55 -9.89
C ARG A 179 -3.53 -6.56 -9.55
N SER A 180 -4.55 -6.60 -10.39
CA SER A 180 -5.68 -7.53 -10.24
C SER A 180 -5.24 -8.99 -10.42
N GLU A 181 -4.35 -9.27 -11.38
CA GLU A 181 -3.81 -10.62 -11.62
C GLU A 181 -2.98 -11.13 -10.42
N ILE A 182 -2.09 -10.29 -9.86
CA ILE A 182 -1.30 -10.64 -8.67
C ILE A 182 -2.23 -10.95 -7.48
N ARG A 183 -3.24 -10.11 -7.25
CA ARG A 183 -4.19 -10.34 -6.17
C ARG A 183 -5.00 -11.62 -6.34
N ALA A 184 -5.51 -11.86 -7.54
CA ALA A 184 -6.24 -13.09 -7.86
C ALA A 184 -5.38 -14.34 -7.63
N LEU A 185 -4.15 -14.32 -8.12
CA LEU A 185 -3.17 -15.39 -7.94
C LEU A 185 -2.84 -15.64 -6.46
N GLN A 186 -2.57 -14.58 -5.69
CA GLN A 186 -2.26 -14.69 -4.27
C GLN A 186 -3.42 -15.34 -3.49
N ARG A 187 -4.67 -14.93 -3.78
CA ARG A 187 -5.88 -15.52 -3.19
C ARG A 187 -6.08 -16.98 -3.61
N GLN A 188 -5.89 -17.29 -4.89
CA GLN A 188 -6.01 -18.65 -5.42
C GLN A 188 -5.04 -19.62 -4.74
N LEU A 189 -3.81 -19.17 -4.50
CA LEU A 189 -2.73 -19.97 -3.90
C LEU A 189 -2.79 -19.95 -2.37
N GLY A 190 -3.46 -18.99 -1.76
CA GLY A 190 -3.48 -18.77 -0.30
C GLY A 190 -2.09 -18.50 0.28
N ILE A 191 -1.14 -17.99 -0.52
CA ILE A 191 0.24 -17.79 -0.09
C ILE A 191 0.40 -16.47 0.70
N THR A 192 1.13 -16.53 1.81
CA THR A 192 1.50 -15.34 2.58
C THR A 192 2.40 -14.44 1.75
N SER A 193 2.09 -13.16 1.69
CA SER A 193 2.81 -12.23 0.83
C SER A 193 3.14 -10.92 1.52
N VAL A 194 4.34 -10.40 1.26
CA VAL A 194 4.73 -9.02 1.61
C VAL A 194 5.01 -8.26 0.31
N TYR A 195 4.36 -7.13 0.16
CA TYR A 195 4.41 -6.32 -1.04
C TYR A 195 4.93 -4.92 -0.71
N VAL A 196 5.97 -4.48 -1.38
CA VAL A 196 6.52 -3.13 -1.23
C VAL A 196 6.07 -2.27 -2.41
N THR A 197 5.54 -1.10 -2.11
CA THR A 197 5.25 -0.06 -3.10
C THR A 197 5.32 1.33 -2.47
N HIS A 198 5.43 2.35 -3.29
CA HIS A 198 5.22 3.75 -2.92
C HIS A 198 3.89 4.30 -3.47
N ASP A 199 3.15 3.51 -4.25
CA ASP A 199 1.87 3.85 -4.86
C ASP A 199 0.72 3.44 -3.92
N GLN A 200 -0.07 4.44 -3.48
CA GLN A 200 -1.19 4.23 -2.55
C GLN A 200 -2.34 3.46 -3.19
N GLU A 201 -2.65 3.73 -4.48
CA GLU A 201 -3.71 3.01 -5.18
C GLU A 201 -3.36 1.53 -5.32
N GLU A 202 -2.08 1.25 -5.56
CA GLU A 202 -1.57 -0.10 -5.63
C GLU A 202 -1.74 -0.81 -4.28
N ALA A 203 -1.23 -0.23 -3.19
CA ALA A 203 -1.33 -0.78 -1.85
C ALA A 203 -2.80 -1.04 -1.45
N PHE A 204 -3.68 -0.05 -1.65
CA PHE A 204 -5.07 -0.11 -1.22
C PHE A 204 -5.94 -1.08 -2.03
N SER A 205 -5.55 -1.34 -3.30
CA SER A 205 -6.31 -2.24 -4.17
C SER A 205 -5.98 -3.70 -3.99
N ILE A 206 -4.77 -4.03 -3.49
CA ILE A 206 -4.32 -5.42 -3.44
C ILE A 206 -4.15 -5.99 -2.03
N ALA A 207 -3.87 -5.15 -1.03
CA ALA A 207 -3.55 -5.61 0.32
C ALA A 207 -4.77 -6.00 1.15
N ASP A 208 -4.59 -6.98 2.04
CA ASP A 208 -5.51 -7.22 3.16
C ASP A 208 -5.25 -6.20 4.26
N GLU A 209 -3.97 -5.91 4.55
CA GLU A 209 -3.52 -4.88 5.47
C GLU A 209 -2.38 -4.08 4.86
N VAL A 210 -2.29 -2.81 5.23
CA VAL A 210 -1.20 -1.92 4.84
C VAL A 210 -0.44 -1.46 6.09
N ALA A 211 0.87 -1.66 6.05
CA ALA A 211 1.82 -1.20 7.05
C ALA A 211 2.46 0.12 6.58
N ILE A 212 2.05 1.22 7.16
CA ILE A 212 2.59 2.55 6.82
C ILE A 212 3.90 2.76 7.55
N MET A 213 4.97 2.98 6.79
CA MET A 213 6.30 3.23 7.30
C MET A 213 6.73 4.68 7.11
N ASN A 214 7.38 5.24 8.12
CA ASN A 214 8.00 6.56 8.05
C ASN A 214 9.30 6.57 8.85
N ARG A 215 10.37 7.09 8.25
CA ARG A 215 11.70 7.26 8.91
C ARG A 215 12.17 6.00 9.63
N GLY A 216 12.05 4.85 8.99
CA GLY A 216 12.48 3.56 9.54
C GLY A 216 11.50 2.90 10.51
N LYS A 217 10.39 3.52 10.85
CA LYS A 217 9.41 3.01 11.83
C LYS A 217 8.10 2.61 11.17
N LEU A 218 7.43 1.63 11.75
CA LEU A 218 6.02 1.34 11.49
C LEU A 218 5.16 2.36 12.24
N VAL A 219 4.40 3.16 11.51
CA VAL A 219 3.53 4.21 12.09
C VAL A 219 2.13 3.68 12.35
N GLN A 220 1.55 2.98 11.38
CA GLN A 220 0.22 2.39 11.51
C GLN A 220 0.13 1.11 10.66
N LEU A 221 -0.58 0.11 11.17
CA LEU A 221 -0.97 -1.11 10.47
C LEU A 221 -2.49 -1.22 10.54
N GLY A 222 -3.13 -1.58 9.44
CA GLY A 222 -4.57 -1.83 9.41
C GLY A 222 -5.10 -2.05 8.00
N GLU A 223 -6.40 -2.30 7.91
CA GLU A 223 -7.08 -2.39 6.63
C GLU A 223 -7.02 -1.05 5.88
N PRO A 224 -6.94 -1.05 4.53
CA PRO A 224 -6.90 0.18 3.72
C PRO A 224 -7.98 1.21 4.08
N ARG A 225 -9.22 0.75 4.32
CA ARG A 225 -10.36 1.61 4.67
C ARG A 225 -10.20 2.26 6.05
N GLU A 226 -9.61 1.53 7.00
CA GLU A 226 -9.37 2.03 8.35
C GLU A 226 -8.30 3.12 8.32
N LEU A 227 -7.17 2.87 7.65
CA LEU A 227 -6.08 3.84 7.50
C LEU A 227 -6.56 5.16 6.86
N TYR A 228 -7.46 5.08 5.89
CA TYR A 228 -8.02 6.25 5.23
C TYR A 228 -8.98 7.04 6.14
N ARG A 229 -9.85 6.34 6.88
CA ARG A 229 -10.89 6.93 7.72
C ARG A 229 -10.38 7.35 9.10
N GLN A 230 -9.40 6.62 9.64
CA GLN A 230 -8.92 6.77 11.02
C GLN A 230 -7.39 6.79 11.03
N PRO A 231 -6.76 7.81 10.42
CA PRO A 231 -5.32 7.95 10.46
C PRO A 231 -4.85 8.13 11.92
N ALA A 232 -3.77 7.44 12.28
CA ALA A 232 -3.23 7.47 13.64
C ALA A 232 -2.62 8.83 14.00
N ASP A 233 -2.08 9.53 13.02
CA ASP A 233 -1.46 10.83 13.19
C ASP A 233 -1.60 11.71 11.95
N ARG A 234 -1.08 12.93 12.05
CA ARG A 234 -1.08 13.90 10.96
C ARG A 234 -0.32 13.39 9.72
N PHE A 235 0.81 12.71 9.94
CA PHE A 235 1.59 12.16 8.82
C PHE A 235 0.76 11.16 8.02
N VAL A 236 0.08 10.21 8.68
CA VAL A 236 -0.77 9.24 7.99
C VAL A 236 -1.92 9.93 7.27
N ALA A 237 -2.56 10.92 7.90
CA ALA A 237 -3.66 11.68 7.28
C ALA A 237 -3.23 12.41 5.99
N GLU A 238 -2.03 13.02 5.99
CA GLU A 238 -1.46 13.73 4.84
C GLU A 238 -0.89 12.76 3.79
N PHE A 239 -0.33 11.65 4.23
CA PHE A 239 0.30 10.68 3.34
C PHE A 239 -0.75 9.81 2.63
N VAL A 240 -1.88 9.47 3.28
CA VAL A 240 -2.94 8.62 2.72
C VAL A 240 -4.03 9.49 2.12
N GLY A 241 -3.93 9.74 0.82
CA GLY A 241 -4.86 10.60 0.08
C GLY A 241 -4.70 12.09 0.39
N VAL A 242 -5.55 12.89 -0.23
CA VAL A 242 -5.62 14.33 0.05
C VAL A 242 -6.45 14.59 1.30
N SER A 243 -6.00 15.53 2.13
CA SER A 243 -6.68 15.85 3.40
C SER A 243 -6.68 17.35 3.68
N ASN A 244 -7.79 17.85 4.14
CA ASN A 244 -7.87 19.13 4.81
C ASN A 244 -7.73 18.88 6.32
N ILE A 245 -6.65 19.35 6.94
CA ILE A 245 -6.42 19.21 8.36
C ILE A 245 -6.65 20.58 9.01
N VAL A 246 -7.78 20.72 9.68
CA VAL A 246 -8.26 22.01 10.24
C VAL A 246 -8.24 21.94 11.75
N PRO A 247 -7.64 22.93 12.45
CA PRO A 247 -7.71 23.03 13.88
C PRO A 247 -9.17 23.16 14.35
N VAL A 248 -9.49 22.58 15.50
CA VAL A 248 -10.83 22.61 16.08
C VAL A 248 -10.82 23.04 17.54
N GLU A 249 -11.93 23.62 17.98
CA GLU A 249 -12.25 23.83 19.39
C GLU A 249 -13.07 22.64 19.91
N VAL A 250 -12.57 21.93 20.91
CA VAL A 250 -13.30 20.82 21.53
C VAL A 250 -14.30 21.40 22.50
N LEU A 251 -15.60 21.23 22.27
CA LEU A 251 -16.68 21.70 23.12
C LEU A 251 -17.01 20.69 24.23
N GLU A 252 -17.08 19.41 23.84
CA GLU A 252 -17.35 18.30 24.73
C GLU A 252 -16.56 17.07 24.28
N SER A 253 -16.08 16.26 25.22
CA SER A 253 -15.41 15.01 24.95
C SER A 253 -15.69 13.95 25.99
N ASN A 254 -16.01 12.74 25.58
CA ASN A 254 -16.23 11.59 26.45
C ASN A 254 -15.83 10.28 25.76
N ALA A 255 -15.99 9.14 26.44
CA ALA A 255 -15.61 7.84 25.87
C ALA A 255 -16.31 7.47 24.55
N ASN A 256 -17.48 8.09 24.25
CA ASN A 256 -18.29 7.79 23.07
C ASN A 256 -18.04 8.77 21.90
N GLY A 257 -17.11 9.72 22.06
CA GLY A 257 -16.78 10.69 21.02
C GLY A 257 -16.56 12.10 21.54
N ALA A 258 -16.55 13.04 20.62
CA ALA A 258 -16.40 14.47 20.94
C ALA A 258 -17.30 15.33 20.05
N THR A 259 -17.71 16.49 20.58
CA THR A 259 -18.35 17.56 19.82
C THR A 259 -17.33 18.69 19.65
N VAL A 260 -17.12 19.11 18.43
CA VAL A 260 -16.10 20.12 18.09
C VAL A 260 -16.71 21.26 17.29
N ARG A 261 -16.12 22.45 17.41
CA ARG A 261 -16.41 23.59 16.53
C ARG A 261 -15.26 23.74 15.54
N VAL A 262 -15.60 23.77 14.24
CA VAL A 262 -14.69 23.99 13.13
C VAL A 262 -15.33 24.93 12.12
N LEU A 263 -14.61 25.96 11.69
CA LEU A 263 -15.09 26.96 10.71
C LEU A 263 -16.53 27.47 11.02
N GLY A 264 -16.83 27.68 12.30
CA GLY A 264 -18.14 28.14 12.77
C GLY A 264 -19.24 27.06 12.86
N GLN A 265 -19.00 25.84 12.37
CA GLN A 265 -19.94 24.73 12.39
C GLN A 265 -19.65 23.76 13.54
N ILE A 266 -20.71 23.09 14.03
CA ILE A 266 -20.59 22.05 15.07
C ILE A 266 -20.60 20.68 14.39
N ILE A 267 -19.55 19.90 14.63
CA ILE A 267 -19.37 18.55 14.08
C ILE A 267 -19.20 17.56 15.22
N ARG A 268 -19.72 16.35 15.05
CA ARG A 268 -19.52 15.24 15.96
C ARG A 268 -18.38 14.33 15.47
N SER A 269 -17.49 13.94 16.37
CA SER A 269 -16.50 12.88 16.16
C SER A 269 -16.94 11.61 16.87
N ARG A 270 -16.82 10.46 16.20
CA ARG A 270 -17.14 9.15 16.81
C ARG A 270 -16.15 8.72 17.86
N ARG A 271 -14.93 9.26 17.83
CA ARG A 271 -13.89 8.98 18.82
C ARG A 271 -13.40 10.28 19.44
N PRO A 272 -13.07 10.27 20.73
CA PRO A 272 -12.42 11.42 21.35
C PRO A 272 -11.01 11.59 20.76
N PRO A 273 -10.40 12.80 20.89
CA PRO A 273 -9.00 12.99 20.54
C PRO A 273 -8.12 12.12 21.45
N GLN A 274 -7.07 11.54 20.90
CA GLN A 274 -6.15 10.67 21.64
C GLN A 274 -5.38 11.46 22.73
N ASN A 275 -5.09 12.72 22.47
CA ASN A 275 -4.38 13.60 23.38
C ASN A 275 -5.04 14.98 23.42
N PRO A 276 -6.04 15.20 24.30
CA PRO A 276 -6.82 16.43 24.33
C PRO A 276 -6.02 17.66 24.78
N GLU A 277 -4.84 17.49 25.36
CA GLU A 277 -3.94 18.59 25.73
C GLU A 277 -3.18 19.18 24.54
N ASN A 278 -3.11 18.45 23.41
CA ASN A 278 -2.52 18.92 22.18
C ASN A 278 -3.50 19.74 21.35
N ARG A 279 -2.98 20.44 20.33
CA ARG A 279 -3.81 21.09 19.32
C ARG A 279 -4.61 20.03 18.55
N VAL A 280 -5.88 19.90 18.87
CA VAL A 280 -6.78 18.96 18.20
C VAL A 280 -7.13 19.48 16.81
N SER A 281 -7.10 18.60 15.84
CA SER A 281 -7.48 18.91 14.46
C SER A 281 -8.47 17.87 13.93
N ILE A 282 -9.28 18.28 12.96
CA ILE A 282 -10.17 17.41 12.20
C ILE A 282 -9.55 17.08 10.83
N VAL A 283 -9.77 15.87 10.36
CA VAL A 283 -9.45 15.47 8.99
C VAL A 283 -10.71 15.51 8.15
N LEU A 284 -10.79 16.47 7.23
CA LEU A 284 -11.87 16.58 6.28
C LEU A 284 -11.37 16.13 4.89
N ARG A 285 -11.88 15.02 4.40
CA ARG A 285 -11.54 14.53 3.06
C ARG A 285 -12.20 15.42 2.01
N PRO A 286 -11.51 15.75 0.90
CA PRO A 286 -12.05 16.64 -0.14
C PRO A 286 -13.42 16.20 -0.68
N GLU A 287 -13.62 14.91 -0.87
CA GLU A 287 -14.86 14.30 -1.36
C GLU A 287 -15.98 14.22 -0.30
N ALA A 288 -15.67 14.48 0.97
CA ALA A 288 -16.67 14.56 2.03
C ALA A 288 -17.28 15.95 2.16
N LEU A 289 -16.68 16.95 1.51
CA LEU A 289 -17.19 18.30 1.46
C LEU A 289 -18.16 18.45 0.28
N GLN A 290 -19.30 19.07 0.52
CA GLN A 290 -20.22 19.47 -0.56
C GLN A 290 -20.06 20.97 -0.79
N MET A 291 -20.20 21.38 -2.04
CA MET A 291 -20.05 22.78 -2.44
C MET A 291 -21.23 23.19 -3.32
N GLU A 292 -21.89 24.26 -2.95
CA GLU A 292 -23.09 24.79 -3.61
C GLU A 292 -22.93 26.28 -3.90
N LYS A 293 -23.65 26.74 -4.93
CA LYS A 293 -23.71 28.17 -5.25
C LYS A 293 -24.75 28.80 -4.35
N ALA A 294 -24.30 29.73 -3.49
CA ALA A 294 -25.15 30.51 -2.56
C ALA A 294 -26.36 29.74 -1.98
N GLY A 295 -26.30 29.43 -0.67
CA GLY A 295 -27.38 28.73 0.07
C GLY A 295 -27.49 29.30 1.48
N GLU A 296 -28.51 28.90 2.22
CA GLU A 296 -28.61 29.19 3.66
C GLU A 296 -27.84 28.12 4.45
N GLY A 297 -27.07 28.57 5.41
CA GLY A 297 -26.23 27.67 6.25
C GLY A 297 -24.90 27.29 5.59
N GLY A 298 -24.08 26.49 6.29
CA GLY A 298 -22.75 26.09 5.81
C GLY A 298 -21.67 27.14 6.05
N VAL A 299 -20.51 26.95 5.42
CA VAL A 299 -19.32 27.80 5.56
C VAL A 299 -19.13 28.60 4.29
N PRO A 300 -19.22 29.95 4.32
CA PRO A 300 -18.94 30.78 3.16
C PRO A 300 -17.49 30.62 2.70
N ALA A 301 -17.29 30.50 1.41
CA ALA A 301 -15.99 30.38 0.82
C ALA A 301 -15.93 30.98 -0.60
N ARG A 302 -14.73 31.23 -1.08
CA ARG A 302 -14.48 31.72 -2.44
C ARG A 302 -13.60 30.72 -3.19
N VAL A 303 -13.96 30.42 -4.42
CA VAL A 303 -13.16 29.57 -5.32
C VAL A 303 -11.89 30.30 -5.70
N LEU A 304 -10.74 29.68 -5.42
CA LEU A 304 -9.43 30.16 -5.82
C LEU A 304 -8.98 29.55 -7.16
N THR A 305 -9.07 28.23 -7.27
CA THR A 305 -8.69 27.49 -8.48
C THR A 305 -9.61 26.29 -8.71
N MET A 306 -9.65 25.82 -9.96
CA MET A 306 -10.33 24.60 -10.35
C MET A 306 -9.48 23.78 -11.30
N ALA A 307 -9.37 22.49 -11.05
CA ALA A 307 -8.73 21.51 -11.91
C ALA A 307 -9.70 20.38 -12.26
N PHE A 308 -9.91 20.12 -13.55
CA PHE A 308 -10.78 19.04 -14.00
C PHE A 308 -9.93 17.85 -14.48
N THR A 309 -10.15 16.67 -13.88
CA THR A 309 -9.41 15.45 -14.20
C THR A 309 -10.28 14.38 -14.89
N GLY A 310 -11.43 14.75 -15.43
CA GLY A 310 -12.44 13.87 -16.01
C GLY A 310 -13.48 13.46 -14.98
N PRO A 311 -13.26 12.45 -14.12
CA PRO A 311 -14.27 12.01 -13.16
C PRO A 311 -14.45 12.96 -11.97
N ILE A 312 -13.49 13.87 -11.71
CA ILE A 312 -13.47 14.75 -10.54
C ILE A 312 -13.16 16.19 -10.99
N ALA A 313 -13.95 17.16 -10.47
CA ALA A 313 -13.55 18.56 -10.44
C ALA A 313 -13.01 18.87 -9.04
N ARG A 314 -11.70 19.15 -8.97
CA ARG A 314 -11.00 19.55 -7.74
C ARG A 314 -10.94 21.05 -7.64
N TYR A 315 -11.42 21.59 -6.53
CA TYR A 315 -11.43 22.99 -6.20
C TYR A 315 -10.48 23.28 -5.05
N THR A 316 -9.79 24.41 -5.13
CA THR A 316 -9.17 25.04 -3.96
C THR A 316 -10.04 26.24 -3.61
N VAL A 317 -10.48 26.34 -2.37
CA VAL A 317 -11.36 27.40 -1.88
C VAL A 317 -10.78 28.07 -0.65
N ALA A 318 -10.99 29.37 -0.49
CA ALA A 318 -10.64 30.12 0.73
C ALA A 318 -11.88 30.44 1.53
N VAL A 319 -11.85 30.18 2.84
CA VAL A 319 -12.84 30.57 3.81
C VAL A 319 -12.49 31.97 4.35
N ASP A 320 -13.47 32.68 4.94
CA ASP A 320 -13.30 34.07 5.39
C ASP A 320 -12.19 34.27 6.45
N ASP A 321 -11.86 33.24 7.23
CA ASP A 321 -10.75 33.27 8.21
C ASP A 321 -9.36 33.04 7.58
N GLY A 322 -9.29 32.89 6.24
CA GLY A 322 -8.07 32.64 5.49
C GLY A 322 -7.70 31.14 5.39
N THR A 323 -8.48 30.22 5.95
CA THR A 323 -8.27 28.79 5.78
C THR A 323 -8.52 28.39 4.33
N VAL A 324 -7.57 27.64 3.77
CA VAL A 324 -7.65 27.12 2.39
C VAL A 324 -8.01 25.64 2.44
N LEU A 325 -9.04 25.26 1.71
CA LEU A 325 -9.54 23.88 1.65
C LEU A 325 -9.54 23.36 0.22
N THR A 326 -9.34 22.06 0.08
CA THR A 326 -9.56 21.32 -1.17
C THR A 326 -10.92 20.63 -1.12
N VAL A 327 -11.68 20.72 -2.21
CA VAL A 327 -13.00 20.09 -2.38
C VAL A 327 -12.99 19.30 -3.67
N ASP A 328 -13.37 18.03 -3.63
CA ASP A 328 -13.50 17.16 -4.79
C ASP A 328 -14.98 16.91 -5.08
N LEU A 329 -15.45 17.37 -6.24
CA LEU A 329 -16.80 17.08 -6.73
C LEU A 329 -16.72 15.92 -7.73
N PRO A 330 -17.20 14.71 -7.37
CA PRO A 330 -17.24 13.58 -8.29
C PRO A 330 -18.36 13.75 -9.31
N ASN A 331 -18.08 13.42 -10.57
CA ASN A 331 -19.03 13.52 -11.71
C ASN A 331 -19.81 14.83 -11.73
N PRO A 332 -19.14 16.02 -11.75
CA PRO A 332 -19.82 17.30 -11.64
C PRO A 332 -20.79 17.52 -12.80
N GLY A 333 -22.02 17.92 -12.46
CA GLY A 333 -23.00 18.38 -13.43
C GLY A 333 -22.64 19.74 -14.01
N PRO A 334 -23.29 20.18 -15.10
CA PRO A 334 -23.02 21.48 -15.73
C PRO A 334 -23.07 22.67 -14.76
N ASP A 335 -23.97 22.64 -13.79
CA ASP A 335 -24.18 23.71 -12.80
C ASP A 335 -23.17 23.66 -11.64
N GLN A 336 -22.31 22.66 -11.58
CA GLN A 336 -21.29 22.48 -10.55
C GLN A 336 -19.90 22.90 -11.00
N PHE A 337 -19.78 23.55 -12.15
CA PHE A 337 -18.54 24.19 -12.59
C PHE A 337 -18.53 25.65 -12.16
N PHE A 338 -17.78 25.94 -11.10
CA PHE A 338 -17.64 27.26 -10.50
C PHE A 338 -16.37 27.93 -11.02
N ALA A 339 -16.50 29.14 -11.58
CA ALA A 339 -15.34 29.94 -12.01
C ALA A 339 -14.55 30.46 -10.80
N GLU A 340 -13.28 30.77 -11.01
CA GLU A 340 -12.45 31.44 -10.02
C GLU A 340 -13.10 32.75 -9.57
N GLY A 341 -13.00 33.04 -8.27
CA GLY A 341 -13.64 34.20 -7.64
C GLY A 341 -15.12 34.01 -7.28
N THR A 342 -15.76 32.91 -7.69
CA THR A 342 -17.17 32.62 -7.34
C THR A 342 -17.31 32.41 -5.85
N SER A 343 -18.31 33.05 -5.24
CA SER A 343 -18.71 32.78 -3.85
C SER A 343 -19.56 31.50 -3.79
N VAL A 344 -19.19 30.63 -2.88
CA VAL A 344 -19.84 29.32 -2.67
C VAL A 344 -20.08 29.05 -1.20
N ILE A 345 -20.95 28.13 -0.88
CA ILE A 345 -21.17 27.62 0.47
C ILE A 345 -20.67 26.19 0.56
N LEU A 346 -19.82 25.93 1.56
CA LEU A 346 -19.35 24.58 1.87
C LEU A 346 -20.25 23.94 2.92
N GLN A 347 -20.75 22.75 2.65
CA GLN A 347 -21.38 21.90 3.63
C GLN A 347 -20.35 20.92 4.18
N LEU A 348 -20.12 21.00 5.49
CA LEU A 348 -19.25 20.07 6.19
C LEU A 348 -20.02 18.82 6.59
N PRO A 349 -19.37 17.63 6.68
CA PRO A 349 -20.04 16.43 7.17
C PRO A 349 -20.47 16.62 8.62
N ALA A 350 -21.69 16.20 8.96
CA ALA A 350 -22.22 16.30 10.33
C ALA A 350 -21.42 15.44 11.33
N GLU A 351 -20.75 14.42 10.84
CA GLU A 351 -19.98 13.48 11.66
C GLU A 351 -18.68 13.06 10.96
N VAL A 352 -17.60 12.89 11.74
CA VAL A 352 -16.31 12.38 11.29
C VAL A 352 -15.87 11.16 12.09
N PRO A 353 -15.04 10.27 11.52
CA PRO A 353 -14.60 9.04 12.20
C PRO A 353 -13.73 9.29 13.42
N ALA A 354 -12.79 10.25 13.34
CA ALA A 354 -11.81 10.54 14.38
C ALA A 354 -11.25 11.96 14.30
N LEU A 355 -10.64 12.40 15.39
CA LEU A 355 -9.85 13.62 15.52
C LEU A 355 -8.37 13.26 15.66
N LEU A 356 -7.50 14.15 15.21
CA LEU A 356 -6.06 14.10 15.45
C LEU A 356 -5.73 14.98 16.66
N GLY A 357 -4.92 14.46 17.58
CA GLY A 357 -4.51 15.20 18.78
C GLY A 357 -3.13 14.77 19.26
#